data_052bf55647468cbc9b134b2a12e80fbc
#
_entry.id   052bf55647468cbc9b134b2a12e80fbc
#
_cell.length_a   1.000
_cell.length_b   1.000
_cell.length_c   1.000
_cell.angle_alpha   90.00
_cell.angle_beta   90.00
_cell.angle_gamma   90.00
#
_symmetry.space_group_name_H-M   'P 1'
#
loop_
_entity.id
_entity.type
_entity.pdbx_description
1 polymer ?
#
loop_
_entity_poly.entity_id
_entity_poly.type
_entity_poly.pdbx_seq_one_letter_code
_entity_poly.pdbx_strand_id
1 'polypeptide(L)'
;MWAGWPEPMKRAGLARPCARVAIAALITLLSGCAASTETPAANDPATTIDVVERDWHTDVCIRTEDADTRLMRLVIGYGDSRYLCFGFGDRHYLLSRERGPMTLLSALLPGAGAILLTVLRDTPAAAFGADNVVRLDVSEPGMERLREFLGNAVQTNDTGAPISLGEGPYPGGLYFGATADYDGFYTCNTWTADALRAAGIPILGPVLFADGVMRQVRQIAQPAR
;
A
#
# COMPACT_ATOMS: atom_id res chain seq x y z
N MET A 1 -32.77 64.37 40.31
CA MET A 1 -33.52 64.13 41.55
C MET A 1 -33.33 62.70 41.97
N TRP A 2 -32.90 62.50 43.15
CA TRP A 2 -32.36 61.29 43.79
C TRP A 2 -33.47 60.34 44.25
N ALA A 3 -33.25 59.03 44.13
CA ALA A 3 -33.82 57.98 44.99
C ALA A 3 -33.09 56.67 44.57
N GLY A 4 -32.42 55.92 45.39
CA GLY A 4 -32.60 55.52 46.77
C GLY A 4 -32.36 54.00 46.71
N TRP A 5 -31.23 53.51 47.23
CA TRP A 5 -30.86 52.06 47.27
C TRP A 5 -31.58 51.41 48.46
N PRO A 6 -32.08 50.20 48.37
CA PRO A 6 -32.46 49.40 49.53
C PRO A 6 -31.31 48.50 50.02
N GLU A 7 -31.24 48.36 51.33
CA GLU A 7 -30.32 47.68 52.21
C GLU A 7 -30.32 46.15 52.09
N PRO A 8 -29.26 45.45 52.55
CA PRO A 8 -29.10 44.00 52.35
C PRO A 8 -29.80 43.17 53.42
N MET A 9 -30.51 42.11 53.00
CA MET A 9 -31.13 41.12 53.90
C MET A 9 -30.11 40.14 54.48
N LYS A 10 -30.22 39.90 55.75
CA LYS A 10 -29.41 39.03 56.60
C LYS A 10 -29.48 37.56 56.18
N ARG A 11 -28.33 36.95 56.08
CA ARG A 11 -28.13 35.50 55.84
C ARG A 11 -28.54 34.70 57.07
N ALA A 12 -29.51 33.81 56.89
CA ALA A 12 -29.78 32.70 57.83
C ALA A 12 -28.84 31.53 57.45
N GLY A 13 -28.07 31.08 58.43
CA GLY A 13 -27.19 29.94 58.30
C GLY A 13 -27.99 28.63 58.23
N LEU A 14 -27.70 27.80 57.27
CA LEU A 14 -28.12 26.41 57.24
C LEU A 14 -26.86 25.51 57.16
N ALA A 15 -26.82 24.61 58.12
CA ALA A 15 -25.71 23.70 58.40
C ALA A 15 -25.38 22.79 57.22
N ARG A 16 -24.09 22.65 56.98
CA ARG A 16 -23.52 21.62 56.11
C ARG A 16 -23.34 20.31 56.88
N PRO A 17 -23.96 19.21 56.46
CA PRO A 17 -23.25 17.94 56.59
C PRO A 17 -23.22 17.16 55.28
N CYS A 18 -22.21 16.30 55.16
CA CYS A 18 -22.06 15.20 54.22
C CYS A 18 -21.57 15.46 52.78
N ALA A 19 -20.42 16.15 52.63
CA ALA A 19 -19.67 16.13 51.34
C ALA A 19 -18.50 15.11 51.32
N ARG A 20 -18.41 14.20 52.31
CA ARG A 20 -17.29 13.24 52.41
C ARG A 20 -17.57 11.80 52.00
N VAL A 21 -18.82 11.43 51.73
CA VAL A 21 -19.21 10.06 51.35
C VAL A 21 -19.36 9.89 49.83
N ALA A 22 -19.59 10.97 49.08
CA ALA A 22 -19.80 10.89 47.63
C ALA A 22 -18.50 10.76 46.79
N ILE A 23 -17.34 11.06 47.37
CA ILE A 23 -16.05 10.98 46.65
C ILE A 23 -15.45 9.56 46.64
N ALA A 24 -15.77 8.74 47.66
CA ALA A 24 -15.26 7.38 47.74
C ALA A 24 -15.98 6.39 46.79
N ALA A 25 -17.22 6.67 46.36
CA ALA A 25 -17.98 5.82 45.46
C ALA A 25 -17.69 6.07 43.97
N LEU A 26 -17.05 7.21 43.60
CA LEU A 26 -16.75 7.55 42.20
C LEU A 26 -15.40 7.02 41.76
N ILE A 27 -14.52 6.63 42.72
CA ILE A 27 -13.17 6.12 42.39
C ILE A 27 -13.18 4.61 42.05
N THR A 28 -14.20 3.89 42.46
CA THR A 28 -14.31 2.42 42.21
C THR A 28 -14.93 2.07 40.86
N LEU A 29 -15.47 3.02 40.11
CA LEU A 29 -16.05 2.77 38.75
C LEU A 29 -15.10 3.05 37.59
N LEU A 30 -13.89 3.52 37.86
CA LEU A 30 -12.86 3.80 36.80
C LEU A 30 -11.84 2.69 36.65
N SER A 31 -11.98 1.56 37.34
CA SER A 31 -11.01 0.44 37.27
C SER A 31 -11.42 -0.67 36.29
N GLY A 32 -12.25 -0.40 35.30
CA GLY A 32 -12.86 -1.45 34.48
C GLY A 32 -12.75 -1.31 32.96
N CYS A 33 -11.73 -0.60 32.43
CA CYS A 33 -11.37 -0.71 31.00
C CYS A 33 -9.87 -0.46 30.86
N ALA A 34 -9.05 -1.35 31.41
CA ALA A 34 -7.79 -1.65 30.79
C ALA A 34 -8.15 -2.40 29.50
N ALA A 35 -8.42 -1.68 28.42
CA ALA A 35 -8.29 -2.24 27.10
C ALA A 35 -6.85 -2.78 27.05
N SER A 36 -6.72 -4.10 27.05
CA SER A 36 -5.48 -4.74 26.64
C SER A 36 -5.21 -4.19 25.25
N THR A 37 -4.32 -3.21 25.15
CA THR A 37 -3.60 -2.97 23.91
C THR A 37 -2.80 -4.25 23.74
N GLU A 38 -3.41 -5.24 23.05
CA GLU A 38 -2.61 -6.27 22.41
C GLU A 38 -1.61 -5.50 21.58
N THR A 39 -0.38 -5.44 22.07
CA THR A 39 0.78 -5.14 21.22
C THR A 39 0.61 -6.11 20.06
N PRO A 40 0.47 -5.64 18.80
CA PRO A 40 0.43 -6.54 17.68
C PRO A 40 1.66 -7.43 17.86
N ALA A 41 1.46 -8.74 17.98
CA ALA A 41 2.55 -9.70 17.99
C ALA A 41 3.48 -9.29 16.85
N ALA A 42 4.77 -9.13 17.13
CA ALA A 42 5.75 -8.86 16.09
C ALA A 42 5.43 -9.89 15.02
N ASN A 43 4.93 -9.41 13.87
CA ASN A 43 4.49 -10.30 12.81
C ASN A 43 5.77 -10.97 12.31
N ASP A 44 6.01 -12.21 12.74
CA ASP A 44 7.09 -12.99 12.19
C ASP A 44 6.96 -12.97 10.66
N PRO A 45 8.05 -12.73 9.91
CA PRO A 45 7.98 -12.72 8.47
C PRO A 45 7.46 -14.08 7.99
N ALA A 46 6.31 -14.08 7.33
CA ALA A 46 5.69 -15.29 6.81
C ALA A 46 6.23 -15.63 5.42
N THR A 47 6.58 -14.58 4.66
CA THR A 47 7.07 -14.71 3.28
C THR A 47 7.91 -13.50 2.89
N THR A 48 8.39 -13.49 1.65
CA THR A 48 9.17 -12.39 1.09
C THR A 48 8.58 -11.89 -0.21
N ILE A 49 8.79 -10.60 -0.48
CA ILE A 49 8.56 -9.98 -1.79
C ILE A 49 9.88 -9.44 -2.33
N ASP A 50 9.97 -9.30 -3.63
CA ASP A 50 11.11 -8.65 -4.27
C ASP A 50 10.66 -7.35 -4.93
N VAL A 51 11.40 -6.26 -4.70
CA VAL A 51 11.21 -4.98 -5.39
C VAL A 51 12.29 -4.89 -6.46
N VAL A 52 11.87 -4.68 -7.69
CA VAL A 52 12.77 -4.65 -8.86
C VAL A 52 12.84 -3.25 -9.44
N GLU A 53 14.04 -2.77 -9.70
CA GLU A 53 14.29 -1.54 -10.45
C GLU A 53 14.67 -1.87 -11.90
N ARG A 54 14.05 -1.18 -12.84
CA ARG A 54 14.42 -1.24 -14.26
C ARG A 54 14.46 0.18 -14.81
N ASP A 55 15.64 0.73 -14.95
CA ASP A 55 15.86 2.12 -15.36
C ASP A 55 15.14 3.09 -14.41
N TRP A 56 14.05 3.69 -14.86
CA TRP A 56 13.23 4.66 -14.11
C TRP A 56 11.92 4.07 -13.54
N HIS A 57 11.75 2.76 -13.65
CA HIS A 57 10.52 2.03 -13.28
C HIS A 57 10.79 1.00 -12.18
N THR A 58 9.79 0.78 -11.31
CA THR A 58 9.85 -0.27 -10.30
C THR A 58 8.66 -1.23 -10.41
N ASP A 59 8.94 -2.51 -10.12
CA ASP A 59 7.93 -3.57 -10.00
C ASP A 59 7.94 -4.17 -8.58
N VAL A 60 6.81 -4.72 -8.16
CA VAL A 60 6.71 -5.61 -6.99
C VAL A 60 6.51 -7.04 -7.47
N CYS A 61 7.38 -7.95 -7.02
CA CYS A 61 7.31 -9.37 -7.35
C CYS A 61 6.92 -10.19 -6.13
N ILE A 62 5.98 -11.09 -6.30
CA ILE A 62 5.59 -12.12 -5.33
C ILE A 62 5.91 -13.49 -5.89
N ARG A 63 6.11 -14.49 -5.02
CA ARG A 63 6.22 -15.87 -5.45
C ARG A 63 4.85 -16.35 -5.94
N THR A 64 4.82 -17.20 -6.95
CA THR A 64 3.56 -17.75 -7.47
C THR A 64 2.78 -18.52 -6.42
N GLU A 65 3.48 -19.18 -5.50
CA GLU A 65 2.88 -19.92 -4.37
C GLU A 65 2.19 -19.00 -3.34
N ASP A 66 2.57 -17.73 -3.28
CA ASP A 66 1.95 -16.71 -2.45
C ASP A 66 0.76 -16.02 -3.14
N ALA A 67 0.53 -16.27 -4.43
CA ALA A 67 -0.58 -15.67 -5.17
C ALA A 67 -1.91 -16.37 -4.84
N ASP A 68 -2.96 -15.56 -4.70
CA ASP A 68 -4.31 -16.07 -4.53
C ASP A 68 -4.94 -16.53 -5.88
N THR A 69 -6.13 -17.11 -5.80
CA THR A 69 -6.88 -17.57 -6.99
C THR A 69 -7.16 -16.43 -7.96
N ARG A 70 -7.33 -15.20 -7.49
CA ARG A 70 -7.62 -14.04 -8.35
C ARG A 70 -6.41 -13.67 -9.19
N LEU A 71 -5.22 -13.60 -8.57
CA LEU A 71 -3.96 -13.32 -9.25
C LEU A 71 -3.56 -14.47 -10.18
N MET A 72 -3.80 -15.74 -9.78
CA MET A 72 -3.53 -16.89 -10.64
C MET A 72 -4.37 -16.95 -11.90
N ARG A 73 -5.55 -16.33 -11.93
CA ARG A 73 -6.35 -16.20 -13.17
C ARG A 73 -5.68 -15.34 -14.23
N LEU A 74 -4.79 -14.42 -13.84
CA LEU A 74 -4.05 -13.55 -14.78
C LEU A 74 -3.03 -14.34 -15.60
N VAL A 75 -2.58 -15.49 -15.11
CA VAL A 75 -1.47 -16.29 -15.66
C VAL A 75 -1.91 -17.67 -16.09
N ILE A 76 -3.18 -17.86 -16.45
CA ILE A 76 -3.69 -19.11 -17.00
C ILE A 76 -2.88 -19.47 -18.24
N GLY A 77 -2.28 -20.69 -18.24
CA GLY A 77 -1.41 -21.15 -19.34
C GLY A 77 0.09 -21.03 -19.06
N TYR A 78 0.49 -20.38 -17.95
CA TYR A 78 1.90 -20.26 -17.53
C TYR A 78 2.22 -21.23 -16.40
N GLY A 79 2.25 -22.55 -16.69
CA GLY A 79 2.36 -23.62 -15.69
C GLY A 79 3.68 -23.66 -14.90
N ASP A 80 4.78 -23.10 -15.45
CA ASP A 80 6.11 -23.13 -14.82
C ASP A 80 6.47 -21.80 -14.15
N SER A 81 5.48 -20.97 -13.80
CA SER A 81 5.72 -19.68 -13.16
C SER A 81 6.20 -19.86 -11.73
N ARG A 82 7.27 -19.14 -11.38
CA ARG A 82 7.80 -19.09 -9.99
C ARG A 82 7.58 -17.73 -9.33
N TYR A 83 7.58 -16.66 -10.13
CA TYR A 83 7.35 -15.29 -9.67
C TYR A 83 6.40 -14.54 -10.60
N LEU A 84 5.62 -13.67 -10.01
CA LEU A 84 4.73 -12.72 -10.66
C LEU A 84 5.18 -11.32 -10.30
N CYS A 85 5.69 -10.56 -11.27
CA CYS A 85 6.15 -9.18 -11.09
C CYS A 85 5.13 -8.22 -11.66
N PHE A 86 4.62 -7.31 -10.83
CA PHE A 86 3.59 -6.36 -11.18
C PHE A 86 4.18 -4.96 -11.26
N GLY A 87 3.97 -4.30 -12.39
CA GLY A 87 4.28 -2.90 -12.62
C GLY A 87 3.05 -2.15 -13.12
N PHE A 88 3.08 -0.84 -12.99
CA PHE A 88 2.02 0.06 -13.41
C PHE A 88 2.57 1.13 -14.36
N GLY A 89 1.79 1.55 -15.35
CA GLY A 89 2.24 2.60 -16.24
C GLY A 89 1.12 3.19 -17.08
N ASP A 90 1.43 4.25 -17.81
CA ASP A 90 0.52 4.83 -18.79
C ASP A 90 0.22 3.83 -19.91
N ARG A 91 -1.07 3.56 -20.14
CA ARG A 91 -1.53 2.58 -21.12
C ARG A 91 -1.06 2.90 -22.53
N HIS A 92 -1.16 4.18 -22.90
CA HIS A 92 -0.76 4.61 -24.25
C HIS A 92 0.74 4.43 -24.46
N TYR A 93 1.57 4.85 -23.50
CA TYR A 93 3.02 4.66 -23.57
C TYR A 93 3.43 3.19 -23.61
N LEU A 94 2.83 2.35 -22.75
CA LEU A 94 3.19 0.92 -22.65
C LEU A 94 2.82 0.15 -23.91
N LEU A 95 1.68 0.44 -24.54
CA LEU A 95 1.19 -0.24 -25.74
C LEU A 95 1.71 0.38 -27.04
N SER A 96 2.32 1.57 -26.98
CA SER A 96 2.87 2.22 -28.18
C SER A 96 4.07 1.46 -28.74
N ARG A 97 4.10 1.33 -30.06
CA ARG A 97 5.28 0.83 -30.78
C ARG A 97 6.40 1.87 -30.86
N GLU A 98 6.04 3.15 -30.83
CA GLU A 98 6.96 4.28 -30.87
C GLU A 98 7.04 4.93 -29.50
N ARG A 99 8.13 4.65 -28.78
CA ARG A 99 8.41 5.18 -27.44
C ARG A 99 9.37 6.36 -27.52
N GLY A 100 8.93 7.43 -28.19
CA GLY A 100 9.71 8.65 -28.33
C GLY A 100 9.52 9.62 -27.14
N PRO A 101 10.30 10.72 -27.10
CA PRO A 101 10.19 11.72 -26.03
C PRO A 101 8.79 12.35 -25.93
N MET A 102 8.08 12.50 -27.06
CA MET A 102 6.73 13.05 -27.07
C MET A 102 5.70 12.09 -26.43
N THR A 103 5.84 10.79 -26.67
CA THR A 103 4.99 9.76 -26.06
C THR A 103 5.24 9.71 -24.55
N LEU A 104 6.50 9.84 -24.12
CA LEU A 104 6.83 9.92 -22.69
C LEU A 104 6.27 11.20 -22.05
N LEU A 105 6.33 12.34 -22.72
CA LEU A 105 5.78 13.60 -22.22
C LEU A 105 4.24 13.53 -22.12
N SER A 106 3.56 12.90 -23.09
CA SER A 106 2.12 12.71 -23.04
C SER A 106 1.65 11.85 -21.87
N ALA A 107 2.49 10.90 -21.40
CA ALA A 107 2.19 10.09 -20.22
C ALA A 107 2.18 10.90 -18.90
N LEU A 108 2.62 12.16 -18.89
CA LEU A 108 2.49 13.04 -17.74
C LEU A 108 1.09 13.67 -17.62
N LEU A 109 0.27 13.58 -18.69
CA LEU A 109 -1.13 14.00 -18.66
C LEU A 109 -1.99 12.85 -18.13
N PRO A 110 -3.12 13.15 -17.45
CA PRO A 110 -4.02 12.11 -16.97
C PRO A 110 -4.50 11.20 -18.09
N GLY A 111 -4.31 9.91 -17.94
CA GLY A 111 -4.67 8.89 -18.92
C GLY A 111 -4.91 7.53 -18.28
N ALA A 112 -5.55 6.63 -19.02
CA ALA A 112 -5.82 5.29 -18.53
C ALA A 112 -4.50 4.55 -18.19
N GLY A 113 -4.47 3.92 -17.03
CA GLY A 113 -3.35 3.09 -16.60
C GLY A 113 -3.39 1.67 -17.21
N ALA A 114 -2.27 0.99 -17.16
CA ALA A 114 -2.14 -0.44 -17.43
C ALA A 114 -1.23 -1.11 -16.40
N ILE A 115 -1.55 -2.37 -16.08
CA ILE A 115 -0.69 -3.25 -15.29
C ILE A 115 0.15 -4.07 -16.26
N LEU A 116 1.46 -3.99 -16.09
CA LEU A 116 2.40 -4.94 -16.71
C LEU A 116 2.64 -6.07 -15.72
N LEU A 117 2.23 -7.28 -16.07
CA LEU A 117 2.53 -8.49 -15.33
C LEU A 117 3.63 -9.25 -16.07
N THR A 118 4.79 -9.45 -15.42
CA THR A 118 5.86 -10.27 -15.94
C THR A 118 5.90 -11.59 -15.17
N VAL A 119 5.68 -12.69 -15.87
CA VAL A 119 5.74 -14.06 -15.36
C VAL A 119 7.16 -14.58 -15.48
N LEU A 120 7.79 -14.95 -14.37
CA LEU A 120 9.15 -15.45 -14.34
C LEU A 120 9.20 -16.93 -13.97
N ARG A 121 10.07 -17.69 -14.66
CA ARG A 121 10.40 -19.08 -14.35
C ARG A 121 11.57 -19.23 -13.39
N ASP A 122 12.25 -18.12 -13.09
CA ASP A 122 13.37 -18.03 -12.15
C ASP A 122 13.19 -16.82 -11.22
N THR A 123 14.16 -16.59 -10.36
CA THR A 123 14.13 -15.47 -9.41
C THR A 123 14.19 -14.12 -10.11
N PRO A 124 13.62 -13.05 -9.55
CA PRO A 124 13.78 -11.70 -10.07
C PRO A 124 15.25 -11.29 -10.20
N ALA A 125 16.12 -11.72 -9.27
CA ALA A 125 17.54 -11.45 -9.31
C ALA A 125 18.24 -12.11 -10.53
N ALA A 126 17.82 -13.31 -10.92
CA ALA A 126 18.32 -13.98 -12.12
C ALA A 126 17.84 -13.31 -13.41
N ALA A 127 16.60 -12.79 -13.41
CA ALA A 127 15.99 -12.15 -14.57
C ALA A 127 16.47 -10.71 -14.80
N PHE A 128 16.66 -9.92 -13.73
CA PHE A 128 16.90 -8.47 -13.80
C PHE A 128 18.27 -8.05 -13.25
N GLY A 129 19.06 -8.97 -12.70
CA GLY A 129 20.32 -8.71 -12.04
C GLY A 129 20.15 -8.44 -10.54
N ALA A 130 21.05 -9.00 -9.73
CA ALA A 130 20.94 -8.95 -8.27
C ALA A 130 20.99 -7.50 -7.71
N ASP A 131 21.76 -6.61 -8.33
CA ASP A 131 21.92 -5.23 -7.90
C ASP A 131 20.62 -4.40 -8.07
N ASN A 132 19.74 -4.86 -8.95
CA ASN A 132 18.46 -4.22 -9.26
C ASN A 132 17.29 -4.75 -8.42
N VAL A 133 17.54 -5.70 -7.50
CA VAL A 133 16.51 -6.37 -6.72
C VAL A 133 16.76 -6.21 -5.23
N VAL A 134 15.72 -5.83 -4.51
CA VAL A 134 15.73 -5.80 -3.03
C VAL A 134 14.65 -6.72 -2.51
N ARG A 135 15.04 -7.67 -1.67
CA ARG A 135 14.13 -8.59 -0.99
C ARG A 135 13.70 -8.01 0.35
N LEU A 136 12.42 -8.10 0.65
CA LEU A 136 11.81 -7.63 1.88
C LEU A 136 10.96 -8.72 2.51
N ASP A 137 11.04 -8.84 3.82
CA ASP A 137 10.18 -9.71 4.60
C ASP A 137 8.79 -9.09 4.76
N VAL A 138 7.75 -9.91 4.64
CA VAL A 138 6.35 -9.51 4.74
C VAL A 138 5.61 -10.48 5.66
N SER A 139 4.81 -9.95 6.58
CA SER A 139 3.93 -10.75 7.42
C SER A 139 2.74 -11.27 6.62
N GLU A 140 2.08 -12.36 7.09
CA GLU A 140 0.89 -12.90 6.40
C GLU A 140 -0.24 -11.86 6.25
N PRO A 141 -0.58 -11.03 7.26
CA PRO A 141 -1.55 -9.96 7.06
C PRO A 141 -1.10 -8.91 6.05
N GLY A 142 0.22 -8.68 5.93
CA GLY A 142 0.80 -7.79 4.91
C GLY A 142 0.67 -8.39 3.51
N MET A 143 0.95 -9.66 3.34
CA MET A 143 0.81 -10.37 2.09
C MET A 143 -0.66 -10.44 1.63
N GLU A 144 -1.61 -10.65 2.55
CA GLU A 144 -3.03 -10.62 2.24
C GLU A 144 -3.46 -9.27 1.67
N ARG A 145 -3.09 -8.15 2.32
CA ARG A 145 -3.38 -6.80 1.81
C ARG A 145 -2.68 -6.51 0.48
N LEU A 146 -1.47 -7.02 0.28
CA LEU A 146 -0.77 -6.88 -1.01
C LEU A 146 -1.51 -7.64 -2.12
N ARG A 147 -1.94 -8.90 -1.90
CA ARG A 147 -2.76 -9.66 -2.87
C ARG A 147 -4.05 -8.90 -3.22
N GLU A 148 -4.72 -8.34 -2.21
CA GLU A 148 -5.91 -7.53 -2.41
C GLU A 148 -5.60 -6.28 -3.25
N PHE A 149 -4.53 -5.53 -2.93
CA PHE A 149 -4.09 -4.37 -3.69
C PHE A 149 -3.81 -4.74 -5.16
N LEU A 150 -3.00 -5.75 -5.41
CA LEU A 150 -2.62 -6.21 -6.75
C LEU A 150 -3.85 -6.66 -7.54
N GLY A 151 -4.73 -7.44 -6.92
CA GLY A 151 -5.97 -7.89 -7.56
C GLY A 151 -6.92 -6.73 -7.88
N ASN A 152 -7.07 -5.75 -6.98
CA ASN A 152 -7.93 -4.58 -7.20
C ASN A 152 -7.35 -3.61 -8.23
N ALA A 153 -6.05 -3.64 -8.48
CA ALA A 153 -5.41 -2.82 -9.50
C ALA A 153 -5.77 -3.24 -10.94
N VAL A 154 -6.20 -4.49 -11.15
CA VAL A 154 -6.57 -5.01 -12.48
C VAL A 154 -8.04 -4.74 -12.77
N GLN A 155 -8.32 -4.08 -13.90
CA GLN A 155 -9.70 -3.91 -14.41
C GLN A 155 -10.33 -5.25 -14.77
N THR A 156 -11.60 -5.40 -14.44
CA THR A 156 -12.43 -6.55 -14.83
C THR A 156 -13.64 -6.08 -15.65
N ASN A 157 -14.14 -6.95 -16.50
CA ASN A 157 -15.39 -6.75 -17.19
C ASN A 157 -16.61 -7.09 -16.30
N ASP A 158 -17.83 -6.97 -16.82
CA ASP A 158 -19.09 -7.24 -16.10
C ASP A 158 -19.21 -8.68 -15.57
N THR A 159 -18.44 -9.63 -16.12
CA THR A 159 -18.39 -11.02 -15.65
C THR A 159 -17.29 -11.27 -14.61
N GLY A 160 -16.53 -10.23 -14.23
CA GLY A 160 -15.41 -10.33 -13.32
C GLY A 160 -14.12 -10.90 -13.95
N ALA A 161 -14.07 -11.05 -15.28
CA ALA A 161 -12.87 -11.47 -15.98
C ALA A 161 -11.89 -10.28 -16.17
N PRO A 162 -10.55 -10.49 -16.00
CA PRO A 162 -9.57 -9.44 -16.20
C PRO A 162 -9.59 -8.93 -17.66
N ILE A 163 -9.48 -7.61 -17.83
CA ILE A 163 -9.39 -6.99 -19.14
C ILE A 163 -7.95 -7.08 -19.65
N SER A 164 -7.68 -8.08 -20.49
CA SER A 164 -6.39 -8.23 -21.15
C SER A 164 -6.22 -7.19 -22.25
N LEU A 165 -5.05 -6.57 -22.32
CA LEU A 165 -4.63 -5.62 -23.36
C LEU A 165 -3.62 -6.23 -24.34
N GLY A 166 -3.24 -7.51 -24.14
CA GLY A 166 -2.32 -8.25 -24.98
C GLY A 166 -1.02 -8.64 -24.29
N GLU A 167 -0.08 -9.12 -25.11
CA GLU A 167 1.25 -9.53 -24.64
C GLU A 167 2.13 -8.30 -24.35
N GLY A 168 2.98 -8.44 -23.34
CA GLY A 168 3.97 -7.45 -22.96
C GLY A 168 5.22 -7.50 -23.85
N PRO A 169 6.20 -6.63 -23.55
CA PRO A 169 7.38 -6.47 -24.41
C PRO A 169 8.41 -7.60 -24.26
N TYR A 170 8.21 -8.51 -23.32
CA TYR A 170 9.10 -9.61 -23.00
C TYR A 170 8.35 -10.95 -23.05
N PRO A 171 9.05 -12.07 -23.35
CA PRO A 171 8.45 -13.39 -23.15
C PRO A 171 7.93 -13.55 -21.72
N GLY A 172 6.64 -13.89 -21.56
CA GLY A 172 5.97 -13.94 -20.25
C GLY A 172 5.44 -12.61 -19.74
N GLY A 173 5.60 -11.52 -20.52
CA GLY A 173 4.95 -10.25 -20.23
C GLY A 173 3.50 -10.21 -20.70
N LEU A 174 2.62 -9.66 -19.86
CA LEU A 174 1.18 -9.51 -20.12
C LEU A 174 0.75 -8.10 -19.74
N TYR A 175 -0.10 -7.48 -20.54
CA TYR A 175 -0.73 -6.20 -20.19
C TYR A 175 -2.19 -6.38 -19.84
N PHE A 176 -2.62 -5.75 -18.75
CA PHE A 176 -4.01 -5.66 -18.31
C PHE A 176 -4.43 -4.20 -18.12
N GLY A 177 -5.73 -3.92 -18.25
CA GLY A 177 -6.26 -2.63 -17.86
C GLY A 177 -6.05 -2.38 -16.37
N ALA A 178 -5.61 -1.18 -15.99
CA ALA A 178 -5.54 -0.77 -14.60
C ALA A 178 -6.82 -0.06 -14.16
N THR A 179 -7.21 -0.21 -12.89
CA THR A 179 -8.33 0.54 -12.30
C THR A 179 -7.98 1.99 -12.03
N ALA A 180 -6.70 2.29 -11.82
CA ALA A 180 -6.19 3.64 -11.62
C ALA A 180 -5.80 4.29 -12.95
N ASP A 181 -5.97 5.62 -13.03
CA ASP A 181 -5.38 6.44 -14.08
C ASP A 181 -3.92 6.74 -13.76
N TYR A 182 -3.14 6.95 -14.81
CA TYR A 182 -1.73 7.35 -14.73
C TYR A 182 -1.60 8.84 -15.01
N ASP A 183 -0.77 9.55 -14.25
CA ASP A 183 -0.39 10.94 -14.51
C ASP A 183 0.98 11.27 -13.91
N GLY A 184 1.40 12.56 -14.03
CA GLY A 184 2.69 13.03 -13.50
C GLY A 184 2.81 13.01 -11.96
N PHE A 185 1.71 12.79 -11.22
CA PHE A 185 1.69 12.70 -9.76
C PHE A 185 1.42 11.27 -9.27
N TYR A 186 0.73 10.46 -10.06
CA TYR A 186 0.49 9.04 -9.80
C TYR A 186 1.19 8.17 -10.85
N THR A 187 2.49 8.00 -10.64
CA THR A 187 3.39 7.29 -11.55
C THR A 187 3.52 5.80 -11.21
N CYS A 188 4.29 5.07 -12.02
CA CYS A 188 4.68 3.68 -11.72
C CYS A 188 5.28 3.53 -10.31
N ASN A 189 6.14 4.46 -9.91
CA ASN A 189 6.84 4.40 -8.63
C ASN A 189 5.93 4.79 -7.45
N THR A 190 4.97 5.70 -7.66
CA THR A 190 3.92 6.00 -6.66
C THR A 190 3.05 4.77 -6.42
N TRP A 191 2.63 4.09 -7.49
CA TRP A 191 1.85 2.85 -7.40
C TRP A 191 2.62 1.74 -6.68
N THR A 192 3.91 1.54 -7.02
CA THR A 192 4.78 0.59 -6.30
C THR A 192 4.89 0.93 -4.82
N ALA A 193 5.05 2.22 -4.48
CA ALA A 193 5.08 2.66 -3.09
C ALA A 193 3.77 2.34 -2.35
N ASP A 194 2.61 2.47 -3.01
CA ASP A 194 1.31 2.12 -2.44
C ASP A 194 1.15 0.60 -2.26
N ALA A 195 1.62 -0.21 -3.22
CA ALA A 195 1.68 -1.67 -3.08
C ALA A 195 2.53 -2.09 -1.87
N LEU A 196 3.69 -1.46 -1.67
CA LEU A 196 4.57 -1.71 -0.53
C LEU A 196 3.91 -1.30 0.79
N ARG A 197 3.21 -0.16 0.83
CA ARG A 197 2.43 0.27 2.01
C ARG A 197 1.31 -0.71 2.33
N ALA A 198 0.61 -1.22 1.33
CA ALA A 198 -0.39 -2.28 1.52
C ALA A 198 0.23 -3.53 2.14
N ALA A 199 1.45 -3.90 1.72
CA ALA A 199 2.21 -4.99 2.32
C ALA A 199 2.69 -4.71 3.76
N GLY A 200 2.48 -3.50 4.28
CA GLY A 200 2.96 -3.08 5.60
C GLY A 200 4.40 -2.58 5.62
N ILE A 201 5.01 -2.38 4.47
CA ILE A 201 6.35 -1.79 4.35
C ILE A 201 6.24 -0.26 4.48
N PRO A 202 6.98 0.38 5.42
CA PRO A 202 6.80 1.80 5.75
C PRO A 202 7.50 2.73 4.75
N ILE A 203 6.96 2.86 3.54
CA ILE A 203 7.44 3.82 2.55
C ILE A 203 6.90 5.22 2.88
N LEU A 204 7.80 6.17 3.08
CA LEU A 204 7.47 7.53 3.52
C LEU A 204 7.31 8.50 2.34
N GLY A 205 6.38 9.44 2.51
CA GLY A 205 6.14 10.55 1.58
C GLY A 205 5.66 10.15 0.17
N PRO A 206 5.45 11.11 -0.70
CA PRO A 206 5.20 10.85 -2.12
C PRO A 206 6.50 10.38 -2.79
N VAL A 207 6.40 9.35 -3.63
CA VAL A 207 7.55 8.79 -4.35
C VAL A 207 7.23 8.76 -5.84
N LEU A 208 7.88 9.62 -6.61
CA LEU A 208 7.66 9.76 -8.06
C LEU A 208 8.72 9.03 -8.90
N PHE A 209 9.90 8.76 -8.34
CA PHE A 209 11.06 8.22 -9.05
C PHE A 209 11.53 6.90 -8.45
N ALA A 210 12.09 6.02 -9.29
CA ALA A 210 12.55 4.68 -8.92
C ALA A 210 13.59 4.71 -7.79
N ASP A 211 14.59 5.61 -7.86
CA ASP A 211 15.62 5.75 -6.83
C ASP A 211 15.03 6.11 -5.45
N GLY A 212 13.90 6.83 -5.42
CA GLY A 212 13.16 7.16 -4.20
C GLY A 212 12.54 5.93 -3.54
N VAL A 213 12.00 4.98 -4.32
CA VAL A 213 11.53 3.67 -3.84
C VAL A 213 12.74 2.86 -3.38
N MET A 214 13.72 2.66 -4.27
CA MET A 214 14.84 1.74 -4.04
C MET A 214 15.71 2.14 -2.85
N ARG A 215 15.95 3.43 -2.66
CA ARG A 215 16.68 3.93 -1.50
C ARG A 215 15.99 3.53 -0.18
N GLN A 216 14.66 3.69 -0.11
CA GLN A 216 13.91 3.35 1.11
C GLN A 216 13.87 1.84 1.34
N VAL A 217 13.59 1.02 0.32
CA VAL A 217 13.57 -0.43 0.49
C VAL A 217 14.95 -1.01 0.83
N ARG A 218 16.04 -0.45 0.29
CA ARG A 218 17.41 -0.84 0.69
C ARG A 218 17.71 -0.49 2.14
N GLN A 219 17.21 0.64 2.65
CA GLN A 219 17.36 0.99 4.06
C GLN A 219 16.57 0.04 4.98
N ILE A 220 15.35 -0.34 4.58
CA ILE A 220 14.48 -1.26 5.34
C ILE A 220 15.06 -2.68 5.33
N ALA A 221 15.61 -3.15 4.22
CA ALA A 221 16.21 -4.48 4.09
C ALA A 221 17.52 -4.65 4.89
N GLN A 222 18.18 -3.54 5.30
CA GLN A 222 19.39 -3.61 6.12
C GLN A 222 18.98 -3.95 7.57
N PRO A 223 19.61 -4.96 8.21
CA PRO A 223 19.37 -5.21 9.62
C PRO A 223 19.73 -3.97 10.45
N ALA A 224 18.92 -3.65 11.45
CA ALA A 224 19.22 -2.59 12.41
C ALA A 224 20.61 -2.86 13.03
N ARG A 225 21.52 -1.89 12.92
CA ARG A 225 22.87 -1.99 13.48
C ARG A 225 22.84 -1.82 15.00
#